data_b52ab938fffc26a350ab4491804e0133
#
_entry.id   b52ab938fffc26a350ab4491804e0133
#
_cell.length_a   1.000
_cell.length_b   1.000
_cell.length_c   1.000
_cell.angle_alpha   90.00
_cell.angle_beta   90.00
_cell.angle_gamma   90.00
#
_symmetry.space_group_name_H-M   'P 1'
#
loop_
_entity.id
_entity.type
_entity.pdbx_description
1 polymer ?
#
loop_
_entity_poly.entity_id
_entity_poly.type
_entity_poly.pdbx_seq_one_letter_code
_entity_poly.pdbx_strand_id
1 'polypeptide(L)'
;ENDGIEECLCLILEPHYSYYSVMGYEKFLESNQIKFQIIKDWYREPSLLHYWADEIRKILDQIGDDSYKVIFSAHSVPVLALDFGDPYIDQIYDNSRLIAENLGLREEQYTNTWQSESDIGIPWIKPDVLEYLRDESDHPDHYIFVPIAFISEHIEVLFDNDVECKE
;
A
#
# COMPACT_ATOMS: atom_id res chain seq x y z
N GLU A 1 28.51 3.64 -21.17
CA GLU A 1 28.67 3.12 -22.55
C GLU A 1 27.32 3.30 -23.25
N ASN A 2 27.31 3.82 -24.46
CA ASN A 2 26.09 4.03 -25.22
C ASN A 2 25.79 2.77 -26.03
N ASP A 3 24.94 1.90 -25.52
CA ASP A 3 24.54 0.63 -26.13
C ASP A 3 23.56 0.79 -27.29
N GLY A 4 23.39 2.02 -27.80
CA GLY A 4 22.47 2.32 -28.90
C GLY A 4 20.99 2.39 -28.46
N ILE A 5 20.72 2.48 -27.17
CA ILE A 5 19.36 2.65 -26.64
C ILE A 5 18.94 4.11 -26.85
N GLU A 6 17.87 4.32 -27.61
CA GLU A 6 17.33 5.66 -27.90
C GLU A 6 16.18 6.04 -26.99
N GLU A 7 15.46 5.07 -26.45
CA GLU A 7 14.28 5.26 -25.58
C GLU A 7 14.17 4.10 -24.60
N CYS A 8 13.65 4.35 -23.40
CA CYS A 8 13.36 3.31 -22.42
C CYS A 8 11.92 3.41 -21.91
N LEU A 9 11.35 2.27 -21.51
CA LEU A 9 10.14 2.18 -20.74
C LEU A 9 10.51 1.94 -19.28
N CYS A 10 10.08 2.85 -18.39
CA CYS A 10 10.37 2.78 -16.97
C CYS A 10 9.12 2.32 -16.23
N LEU A 11 9.22 1.18 -15.55
CA LEU A 11 8.23 0.71 -14.59
C LEU A 11 8.76 0.97 -13.18
N ILE A 12 8.09 1.82 -12.44
CA ILE A 12 8.41 2.02 -11.02
C ILE A 12 7.78 0.88 -10.22
N LEU A 13 8.57 0.26 -9.35
CA LEU A 13 8.15 -0.89 -8.55
C LEU A 13 7.35 -0.48 -7.29
N GLU A 14 6.60 0.58 -7.42
CA GLU A 14 5.58 1.07 -6.47
C GLU A 14 4.25 1.13 -7.22
N PRO A 15 3.22 0.39 -6.76
CA PRO A 15 1.95 0.31 -7.50
C PRO A 15 1.16 1.62 -7.52
N HIS A 16 1.38 2.47 -6.52
CA HIS A 16 0.63 3.70 -6.31
C HIS A 16 1.51 4.92 -6.56
N TYR A 17 0.94 5.93 -7.21
CA TYR A 17 1.67 7.19 -7.45
C TYR A 17 1.64 8.08 -6.22
N SER A 18 2.81 8.60 -5.82
CA SER A 18 2.91 9.65 -4.82
C SER A 18 3.93 10.71 -5.21
N TYR A 19 3.67 11.95 -4.80
CA TYR A 19 4.64 13.04 -4.90
C TYR A 19 5.83 12.84 -3.96
N TYR A 20 5.68 12.00 -2.93
CA TYR A 20 6.74 11.68 -1.96
C TYR A 20 7.65 10.54 -2.42
N SER A 21 7.25 9.77 -3.43
CA SER A 21 8.03 8.65 -3.95
C SER A 21 8.19 8.69 -5.48
N VAL A 22 7.18 8.27 -6.24
CA VAL A 22 7.25 8.07 -7.70
C VAL A 22 7.64 9.34 -8.46
N MET A 23 7.18 10.52 -8.02
CA MET A 23 7.58 11.79 -8.63
C MET A 23 9.10 12.03 -8.55
N GLY A 24 9.78 11.51 -7.52
CA GLY A 24 11.23 11.61 -7.39
C GLY A 24 11.97 10.89 -8.52
N TYR A 25 11.51 9.68 -8.88
CA TYR A 25 12.06 8.91 -10.01
C TYR A 25 11.80 9.62 -11.34
N GLU A 26 10.61 10.18 -11.54
CA GLU A 26 10.28 10.94 -12.74
C GLU A 26 11.23 12.13 -12.94
N LYS A 27 11.41 12.95 -11.91
CA LYS A 27 12.35 14.07 -11.93
C LYS A 27 13.80 13.65 -12.18
N PHE A 28 14.21 12.51 -11.62
CA PHE A 28 15.55 11.96 -11.87
C PHE A 28 15.72 11.58 -13.34
N LEU A 29 14.74 10.89 -13.95
CA LEU A 29 14.79 10.54 -15.37
C LEU A 29 14.85 11.78 -16.28
N GLU A 30 14.01 12.78 -16.01
CA GLU A 30 14.00 14.06 -16.73
C GLU A 30 15.37 14.76 -16.67
N SER A 31 16.03 14.75 -15.51
CA SER A 31 17.32 15.42 -15.31
C SER A 31 18.47 14.77 -16.09
N ASN A 32 18.35 13.51 -16.46
CA ASN A 32 19.39 12.74 -17.14
C ASN A 32 19.27 12.75 -18.67
N GLN A 33 18.35 13.51 -19.25
CA GLN A 33 18.16 13.66 -20.71
C GLN A 33 17.91 12.34 -21.44
N ILE A 34 17.40 11.34 -20.76
CA ILE A 34 17.03 10.05 -21.33
C ILE A 34 15.61 10.18 -21.89
N LYS A 35 15.42 9.82 -23.16
CA LYS A 35 14.07 9.70 -23.69
C LYS A 35 13.38 8.50 -23.04
N PHE A 36 12.27 8.73 -22.35
CA PHE A 36 11.58 7.68 -21.59
C PHE A 36 10.07 7.79 -21.68
N GLN A 37 9.41 6.67 -21.47
CA GLN A 37 8.02 6.56 -21.08
C GLN A 37 7.98 5.95 -19.68
N ILE A 38 7.10 6.44 -18.81
CA ILE A 38 6.99 5.97 -17.44
C ILE A 38 5.59 5.45 -17.15
N ILE A 39 5.52 4.26 -16.55
CA ILE A 39 4.30 3.75 -15.92
C ILE A 39 4.31 4.25 -14.48
N LYS A 40 3.45 5.24 -14.19
CA LYS A 40 3.45 5.98 -12.92
C LYS A 40 2.69 5.26 -11.81
N ASP A 41 1.62 4.55 -12.19
CA ASP A 41 0.84 3.72 -11.28
C ASP A 41 0.32 2.48 -12.01
N TRP A 42 0.08 1.41 -11.28
CA TRP A 42 -0.41 0.14 -11.79
C TRP A 42 -1.18 -0.66 -10.74
N TYR A 43 -1.66 0.00 -9.69
CA TYR A 43 -2.39 -0.62 -8.57
C TYR A 43 -3.71 -1.28 -9.00
N ARG A 44 -4.25 -0.91 -10.17
CA ARG A 44 -5.45 -1.52 -10.78
C ARG A 44 -5.14 -2.68 -11.72
N GLU A 45 -3.86 -3.04 -11.89
CA GLU A 45 -3.49 -4.14 -12.76
C GLU A 45 -4.18 -5.44 -12.30
N PRO A 46 -4.97 -6.10 -13.16
CA PRO A 46 -5.74 -7.27 -12.75
C PRO A 46 -4.90 -8.37 -12.11
N SER A 47 -3.68 -8.58 -12.58
CA SER A 47 -2.77 -9.59 -12.03
C SER A 47 -2.36 -9.28 -10.59
N LEU A 48 -2.17 -7.99 -10.25
CA LEU A 48 -1.87 -7.56 -8.87
C LEU A 48 -3.07 -7.76 -7.95
N LEU A 49 -4.27 -7.35 -8.42
CA LEU A 49 -5.51 -7.51 -7.66
C LEU A 49 -5.81 -8.99 -7.39
N HIS A 50 -5.66 -9.84 -8.41
CA HIS A 50 -5.85 -11.29 -8.25
C HIS A 50 -4.82 -11.90 -7.32
N TYR A 51 -3.55 -11.50 -7.41
CA TYR A 51 -2.50 -11.98 -6.50
C TYR A 51 -2.88 -11.73 -5.04
N TRP A 52 -3.23 -10.50 -4.67
CA TRP A 52 -3.63 -10.18 -3.30
C TRP A 52 -4.89 -10.93 -2.88
N ALA A 53 -5.91 -10.98 -3.75
CA ALA A 53 -7.12 -11.72 -3.46
C ALA A 53 -6.86 -13.22 -3.23
N ASP A 54 -6.00 -13.83 -4.03
CA ASP A 54 -5.67 -15.26 -3.91
C ASP A 54 -4.85 -15.55 -2.64
N GLU A 55 -3.90 -14.67 -2.26
CA GLU A 55 -3.15 -14.86 -1.01
C GLU A 55 -4.05 -14.71 0.22
N ILE A 56 -4.93 -13.70 0.24
CA ILE A 56 -5.90 -13.53 1.33
C ILE A 56 -6.85 -14.73 1.39
N ARG A 57 -7.36 -15.22 0.26
CA ARG A 57 -8.26 -16.38 0.20
C ARG A 57 -7.63 -17.64 0.79
N LYS A 58 -6.33 -17.87 0.54
CA LYS A 58 -5.61 -19.01 1.16
C LYS A 58 -5.60 -18.95 2.68
N ILE A 59 -5.50 -17.74 3.26
CA ILE A 59 -5.56 -17.54 4.71
C ILE A 59 -6.99 -17.76 5.20
N LEU A 60 -7.99 -17.18 4.53
CA LEU A 60 -9.40 -17.36 4.88
C LEU A 60 -9.81 -18.85 4.85
N ASP A 61 -9.33 -19.61 3.88
CA ASP A 61 -9.58 -21.05 3.80
C ASP A 61 -8.95 -21.83 4.98
N GLN A 62 -7.88 -21.32 5.59
CA GLN A 62 -7.23 -21.96 6.75
C GLN A 62 -7.93 -21.64 8.06
N ILE A 63 -8.43 -20.41 8.24
CA ILE A 63 -9.11 -19.98 9.47
C ILE A 63 -10.59 -20.43 9.51
N GLY A 64 -11.18 -20.75 8.37
CA GLY A 64 -12.52 -21.29 8.29
C GLY A 64 -13.62 -20.32 8.72
N ASP A 65 -14.41 -20.70 9.75
CA ASP A 65 -15.54 -19.92 10.23
C ASP A 65 -15.16 -18.91 11.35
N ASP A 66 -13.89 -18.81 11.72
CA ASP A 66 -13.44 -17.87 12.74
C ASP A 66 -13.64 -16.42 12.26
N SER A 67 -13.88 -15.52 13.21
CA SER A 67 -14.03 -14.10 12.88
C SER A 67 -12.69 -13.46 12.48
N TYR A 68 -12.74 -12.57 11.48
CA TYR A 68 -11.53 -11.95 10.98
C TYR A 68 -11.73 -10.50 10.56
N LYS A 69 -10.62 -9.78 10.48
CA LYS A 69 -10.51 -8.44 9.89
C LYS A 69 -9.30 -8.38 8.98
N VAL A 70 -9.51 -7.98 7.74
CA VAL A 70 -8.43 -7.68 6.80
C VAL A 70 -7.98 -6.23 7.00
N ILE A 71 -6.71 -6.02 7.28
CA ILE A 71 -6.09 -4.71 7.46
C ILE A 71 -5.22 -4.42 6.25
N PHE A 72 -5.72 -3.60 5.34
CA PHE A 72 -4.92 -3.07 4.24
C PHE A 72 -4.05 -1.93 4.75
N SER A 73 -2.74 -2.09 4.73
CA SER A 73 -1.81 -1.07 5.21
C SER A 73 -0.95 -0.48 4.10
N ALA A 74 -0.51 0.75 4.32
CA ALA A 74 0.38 1.47 3.44
C ALA A 74 1.26 2.44 4.25
N HIS A 75 2.41 2.82 3.70
CA HIS A 75 3.22 3.86 4.32
C HIS A 75 2.41 5.17 4.41
N SER A 76 2.37 5.77 5.60
CA SER A 76 1.70 7.06 5.77
C SER A 76 2.43 8.17 5.02
N VAL A 77 1.73 9.23 4.73
CA VAL A 77 2.29 10.45 4.16
C VAL A 77 1.80 11.66 4.96
N PRO A 78 2.50 12.79 4.94
CA PRO A 78 2.03 14.00 5.58
C PRO A 78 0.64 14.41 5.08
N VAL A 79 -0.23 14.88 5.98
CA VAL A 79 -1.58 15.39 5.63
C VAL A 79 -1.51 16.46 4.54
N LEU A 80 -0.41 17.21 4.49
CA LEU A 80 -0.15 18.20 3.45
C LEU A 80 -0.21 17.65 2.01
N ALA A 81 -0.03 16.33 1.84
CA ALA A 81 -0.20 15.66 0.54
C ALA A 81 -1.59 15.91 -0.07
N LEU A 82 -2.64 15.97 0.77
CA LEU A 82 -4.01 16.27 0.35
C LEU A 82 -4.14 17.65 -0.27
N ASP A 83 -3.47 18.65 0.31
CA ASP A 83 -3.53 20.06 -0.16
C ASP A 83 -2.91 20.22 -1.54
N PHE A 84 -1.95 19.36 -1.89
CA PHE A 84 -1.30 19.35 -3.21
C PHE A 84 -1.97 18.45 -4.23
N GLY A 85 -3.02 17.72 -3.85
CA GLY A 85 -3.73 16.80 -4.72
C GLY A 85 -2.92 15.55 -5.08
N ASP A 86 -2.09 15.05 -4.13
CA ASP A 86 -1.40 13.76 -4.27
C ASP A 86 -2.45 12.63 -4.37
N PRO A 87 -2.48 11.83 -5.44
CA PRO A 87 -3.50 10.81 -5.62
C PRO A 87 -3.27 9.56 -4.77
N TYR A 88 -2.17 9.46 -4.03
CA TYR A 88 -1.74 8.26 -3.32
C TYR A 88 -2.82 7.68 -2.41
N ILE A 89 -3.42 8.53 -1.58
CA ILE A 89 -4.42 8.12 -0.60
C ILE A 89 -5.67 7.55 -1.28
N ASP A 90 -6.15 8.25 -2.31
CA ASP A 90 -7.31 7.79 -3.09
C ASP A 90 -7.00 6.48 -3.81
N GLN A 91 -5.78 6.31 -4.32
CA GLN A 91 -5.35 5.08 -4.97
C GLN A 91 -5.26 3.91 -3.99
N ILE A 92 -4.79 4.12 -2.76
CA ILE A 92 -4.77 3.10 -1.69
C ILE A 92 -6.19 2.65 -1.35
N TYR A 93 -7.12 3.59 -1.11
CA TYR A 93 -8.51 3.25 -0.82
C TYR A 93 -9.21 2.52 -1.98
N ASP A 94 -8.95 2.95 -3.22
CA ASP A 94 -9.51 2.27 -4.39
C ASP A 94 -8.91 0.86 -4.59
N ASN A 95 -7.61 0.69 -4.35
CA ASN A 95 -6.94 -0.61 -4.45
C ASN A 95 -7.50 -1.60 -3.42
N SER A 96 -7.61 -1.22 -2.15
CA SER A 96 -8.18 -2.06 -1.09
C SER A 96 -9.64 -2.42 -1.40
N ARG A 97 -10.45 -1.47 -1.86
CA ARG A 97 -11.84 -1.70 -2.28
C ARG A 97 -11.92 -2.73 -3.41
N LEU A 98 -11.09 -2.60 -4.45
CA LEU A 98 -11.06 -3.54 -5.58
C LEU A 98 -10.65 -4.95 -5.16
N ILE A 99 -9.70 -5.09 -4.23
CA ILE A 99 -9.31 -6.39 -3.68
C ILE A 99 -10.46 -6.96 -2.84
N ALA A 100 -11.08 -6.16 -1.98
CA ALA A 100 -12.22 -6.55 -1.16
C ALA A 100 -13.42 -7.02 -2.01
N GLU A 101 -13.75 -6.30 -3.08
CA GLU A 101 -14.79 -6.69 -4.05
C GLU A 101 -14.48 -8.03 -4.73
N ASN A 102 -13.22 -8.27 -5.10
CA ASN A 102 -12.78 -9.53 -5.69
C ASN A 102 -12.94 -10.72 -4.73
N LEU A 103 -12.81 -10.46 -3.43
CA LEU A 103 -13.01 -11.44 -2.35
C LEU A 103 -14.47 -11.56 -1.91
N GLY A 104 -15.32 -10.61 -2.25
CA GLY A 104 -16.70 -10.52 -1.74
C GLY A 104 -16.77 -10.12 -0.26
N LEU A 105 -15.77 -9.37 0.24
CA LEU A 105 -15.76 -8.88 1.62
C LEU A 105 -16.82 -7.77 1.82
N ARG A 106 -17.47 -7.78 2.98
CA ARG A 106 -18.35 -6.70 3.43
C ARG A 106 -17.49 -5.57 4.06
N GLU A 107 -18.04 -4.35 4.11
CA GLU A 107 -17.33 -3.18 4.64
C GLU A 107 -16.79 -3.38 6.06
N GLU A 108 -17.52 -4.09 6.90
CA GLU A 108 -17.09 -4.38 8.27
C GLU A 108 -15.96 -5.40 8.38
N GLN A 109 -15.65 -6.12 7.32
CA GLN A 109 -14.61 -7.17 7.31
C GLN A 109 -13.22 -6.67 6.92
N TYR A 110 -13.09 -5.42 6.48
CA TYR A 110 -11.78 -4.85 6.18
C TYR A 110 -11.67 -3.39 6.60
N THR A 111 -10.45 -2.91 6.67
CA THR A 111 -10.14 -1.50 6.94
C THR A 111 -8.85 -1.09 6.27
N ASN A 112 -8.62 0.22 6.16
CA ASN A 112 -7.35 0.78 5.73
C ASN A 112 -6.66 1.44 6.92
N THR A 113 -5.37 1.16 7.08
CA THR A 113 -4.52 1.76 8.10
C THR A 113 -3.20 2.24 7.49
N TRP A 114 -2.50 3.05 8.26
CA TRP A 114 -1.24 3.64 7.83
C TRP A 114 -0.14 3.24 8.80
N GLN A 115 1.09 3.13 8.29
CA GLN A 115 2.27 2.73 9.07
C GLN A 115 3.46 3.67 8.81
N SER A 116 4.51 3.52 9.61
CA SER A 116 5.81 4.18 9.38
C SER A 116 5.74 5.71 9.40
N GLU A 117 4.87 6.32 10.21
CA GLU A 117 4.88 7.76 10.39
C GLU A 117 6.20 8.21 11.07
N SER A 118 6.72 9.36 10.66
CA SER A 118 7.93 9.93 11.27
C SER A 118 7.59 11.06 12.23
N ASP A 119 8.22 11.07 13.40
CA ASP A 119 8.07 12.16 14.38
C ASP A 119 8.92 13.39 13.97
N ILE A 120 8.41 14.10 12.97
CA ILE A 120 9.03 15.33 12.45
C ILE A 120 8.20 16.57 12.74
N GLY A 121 7.21 16.44 13.64
CA GLY A 121 6.38 17.56 14.10
C GLY A 121 5.34 18.07 13.09
N ILE A 122 4.97 17.27 12.10
CA ILE A 122 3.87 17.52 11.17
C ILE A 122 2.84 16.40 11.23
N PRO A 123 1.55 16.68 10.95
CA PRO A 123 0.52 15.64 10.97
C PRO A 123 0.64 14.69 9.77
N TRP A 124 0.42 13.40 10.04
CA TRP A 124 0.41 12.31 9.07
C TRP A 124 -0.99 11.74 8.90
N ILE A 125 -1.22 11.03 7.80
CA ILE A 125 -2.51 10.38 7.52
C ILE A 125 -2.78 9.27 8.54
N LYS A 126 -4.01 9.18 9.00
CA LYS A 126 -4.50 8.26 10.05
C LYS A 126 -5.67 7.40 9.55
N PRO A 127 -6.05 6.33 10.28
CA PRO A 127 -5.46 5.88 11.54
C PRO A 127 -4.12 5.18 11.32
N ASP A 128 -3.19 5.36 12.26
CA ASP A 128 -2.01 4.50 12.38
C ASP A 128 -2.45 3.07 12.75
N VAL A 129 -1.74 2.05 12.26
CA VAL A 129 -2.12 0.66 12.46
C VAL A 129 -2.14 0.27 13.95
N LEU A 130 -1.19 0.74 14.75
CA LEU A 130 -1.14 0.44 16.18
C LEU A 130 -2.22 1.19 16.96
N GLU A 131 -2.53 2.44 16.56
CA GLU A 131 -3.67 3.18 17.13
C GLU A 131 -4.97 2.44 16.83
N TYR A 132 -5.17 2.02 15.58
CA TYR A 132 -6.35 1.24 15.18
C TYR A 132 -6.51 -0.03 16.02
N LEU A 133 -5.46 -0.83 16.18
CA LEU A 133 -5.50 -2.08 16.96
C LEU A 133 -5.81 -1.85 18.44
N ARG A 134 -5.35 -0.73 19.02
CA ARG A 134 -5.63 -0.39 20.43
C ARG A 134 -7.03 0.14 20.66
N ASP A 135 -7.58 0.85 19.70
CA ASP A 135 -8.89 1.52 19.80
C ASP A 135 -10.05 0.63 19.39
N GLU A 136 -9.80 -0.48 18.71
CA GLU A 136 -10.86 -1.40 18.30
C GLU A 136 -11.45 -2.11 19.50
N SER A 137 -12.76 -1.95 19.69
CA SER A 137 -13.50 -2.50 20.84
C SER A 137 -13.95 -3.94 20.64
N ASP A 138 -13.99 -4.41 19.40
CA ASP A 138 -14.52 -5.74 19.03
C ASP A 138 -13.42 -6.51 18.26
N HIS A 139 -12.52 -7.12 19.01
CA HIS A 139 -11.39 -7.86 18.45
C HIS A 139 -11.86 -9.16 17.80
N PRO A 140 -11.60 -9.36 16.49
CA PRO A 140 -11.84 -10.63 15.84
C PRO A 140 -10.81 -11.69 16.31
N ASP A 141 -11.08 -12.96 15.97
CA ASP A 141 -10.13 -14.05 16.25
C ASP A 141 -8.83 -13.89 15.45
N HIS A 142 -8.92 -13.28 14.26
CA HIS A 142 -7.78 -13.10 13.36
C HIS A 142 -7.72 -11.71 12.74
N TYR A 143 -6.53 -11.11 12.74
CA TYR A 143 -6.17 -9.96 11.91
C TYR A 143 -5.29 -10.43 10.74
N ILE A 144 -5.67 -10.07 9.51
CA ILE A 144 -4.93 -10.40 8.30
C ILE A 144 -4.31 -9.10 7.76
N PHE A 145 -3.00 -8.94 7.96
CA PHE A 145 -2.26 -7.76 7.49
C PHE A 145 -1.89 -7.90 6.02
N VAL A 146 -2.23 -6.89 5.24
CA VAL A 146 -2.01 -6.84 3.79
C VAL A 146 -1.37 -5.51 3.42
N PRO A 147 -0.03 -5.42 3.36
CA PRO A 147 0.70 -4.19 3.05
C PRO A 147 0.68 -3.90 1.55
N ILE A 148 -0.46 -3.43 1.02
CA ILE A 148 -0.75 -3.32 -0.41
C ILE A 148 0.12 -2.33 -1.18
N ALA A 149 0.77 -1.39 -0.50
CA ALA A 149 1.68 -0.44 -1.12
C ALA A 149 3.05 -1.04 -1.48
N PHE A 150 3.37 -2.22 -0.95
CA PHE A 150 4.68 -2.86 -1.11
C PHE A 150 4.57 -4.12 -1.95
N ILE A 151 5.55 -4.35 -2.83
CA ILE A 151 5.60 -5.52 -3.72
C ILE A 151 6.67 -6.54 -3.32
N SER A 152 7.41 -6.26 -2.26
CA SER A 152 8.44 -7.15 -1.71
C SER A 152 8.57 -6.91 -0.22
N GLU A 153 8.99 -7.93 0.50
CA GLU A 153 9.39 -7.80 1.89
C GLU A 153 10.66 -6.94 2.00
N HIS A 154 10.67 -6.08 3.00
CA HIS A 154 11.83 -5.33 3.44
C HIS A 154 11.72 -5.04 4.93
N ILE A 155 12.83 -4.55 5.51
CA ILE A 155 12.95 -4.43 6.98
C ILE A 155 11.84 -3.59 7.62
N GLU A 156 11.38 -2.54 6.96
CA GLU A 156 10.33 -1.66 7.46
C GLU A 156 8.99 -2.40 7.56
N VAL A 157 8.55 -3.06 6.47
CA VAL A 157 7.31 -3.87 6.47
C VAL A 157 7.37 -4.98 7.51
N LEU A 158 8.50 -5.69 7.60
CA LEU A 158 8.67 -6.77 8.56
C LEU A 158 8.68 -6.24 10.00
N PHE A 159 9.31 -5.10 10.25
CA PHE A 159 9.34 -4.50 11.58
C PHE A 159 7.94 -4.04 12.01
N ASP A 160 7.27 -3.24 11.18
CA ASP A 160 5.96 -2.68 11.51
C ASP A 160 4.90 -3.78 11.72
N ASN A 161 4.86 -4.80 10.83
CA ASN A 161 3.83 -5.84 10.89
C ASN A 161 4.23 -7.03 11.79
N ASP A 162 5.49 -7.50 11.73
CA ASP A 162 5.89 -8.73 12.44
C ASP A 162 6.41 -8.49 13.85
N VAL A 163 6.78 -7.27 14.19
CA VAL A 163 7.27 -6.90 15.53
C VAL A 163 6.25 -6.01 16.22
N GLU A 164 6.01 -4.79 15.74
CA GLU A 164 5.18 -3.81 16.45
C GLU A 164 3.72 -4.22 16.56
N CYS A 165 3.12 -4.80 15.50
CA CYS A 165 1.72 -5.23 15.52
C CYS A 165 1.49 -6.53 16.32
N LYS A 166 2.55 -7.23 16.75
CA LYS A 166 2.43 -8.43 17.59
C LYS A 166 2.54 -8.16 19.08
N GLU A 167 3.02 -6.99 19.48
CA GLU A 167 3.16 -6.56 20.89
C GLU A 167 1.87 -5.94 21.42
#